data_5c5ec7f1170b7518e7cf01b0bc86a279
#
_entry.id   5c5ec7f1170b7518e7cf01b0bc86a279
#
_cell.length_a   1.000
_cell.length_b   1.000
_cell.length_c   1.000
_cell.angle_alpha   90.00
_cell.angle_beta   90.00
_cell.angle_gamma   90.00
#
_symmetry.space_group_name_H-M   'P 1'
#
loop_
_entity.id
_entity.type
_entity.pdbx_description
1 polymer ?
#
loop_
_entity_poly.entity_id
_entity_poly.type
_entity_poly.pdbx_seq_one_letter_code
_entity_poly.pdbx_strand_id
1 'polypeptide(L)'
;MAIGPGLHIEDPTDPSLDLTMSEGARPIYDRVRAFIADEVEPVTLEFHRLGAERTDHWGYHPGQMDILDGLKAKAREVGLWNLFLPDAETGEGLSNLDYAYIASELGKTPLASECLNCSAPDTGNMEVLERVGTPEQKKRWLEPLLNGEIRSAYAMTEPDVASSDAKTIACRAVLDGDEWVINGTKYYISGAGYPRCKVMITMVQTSPDGPPHRRQSQILVPIDTPGVTIDHPMQVFGDDDAPHGHMHITFKDARVPAANLLLGEGRGFEISQLRLGPGRIHHCMRSIGAAERAIELMCRRGLHREAFGKTISHLGKNMEVIARARIEIEAMRLMVLRAAKAMDTMGNAEARVWISAVKAMVPEKVCQIIDAAIQIHGATGVSQWTPLAGMYTRQPVSYTHLRAHETDSYLVCRLLLEK
;
A
#
# COMPACT_ATOMS: atom_id res chain seq x y z
N MET A 1 18.28 20.34 25.47
CA MET A 1 17.32 20.26 24.36
C MET A 1 16.29 19.22 24.74
N ALA A 2 15.06 19.59 24.95
CA ALA A 2 14.00 18.61 25.16
C ALA A 2 13.69 17.91 23.84
N ILE A 3 13.85 16.59 23.79
CA ILE A 3 13.44 15.76 22.65
C ILE A 3 11.92 15.85 22.60
N GLY A 4 11.37 16.11 21.41
CA GLY A 4 9.93 16.29 21.24
C GLY A 4 9.11 15.10 21.73
N PRO A 5 7.86 15.31 22.15
CA PRO A 5 7.00 14.21 22.57
C PRO A 5 6.88 13.20 21.41
N GLY A 6 7.11 11.93 21.69
CA GLY A 6 6.93 10.85 20.75
C GLY A 6 8.15 9.99 20.41
N LEU A 7 9.38 10.45 20.68
CA LEU A 7 10.59 9.63 20.51
C LEU A 7 11.28 9.27 21.82
N HIS A 8 10.86 9.84 22.93
CA HIS A 8 11.40 9.55 24.25
C HIS A 8 10.34 8.87 25.11
N ILE A 9 10.66 7.71 25.66
CA ILE A 9 9.83 7.02 26.63
C ILE A 9 10.35 7.43 27.99
N GLU A 10 9.68 8.39 28.60
CA GLU A 10 10.03 8.85 29.97
C GLU A 10 9.26 8.06 31.04
N ASP A 11 8.09 7.52 30.67
CA ASP A 11 7.23 6.77 31.58
C ASP A 11 7.12 5.30 31.13
N PRO A 12 7.63 4.34 31.92
CA PRO A 12 7.51 2.91 31.63
C PRO A 12 6.05 2.41 31.66
N THR A 13 5.12 3.21 32.19
CA THR A 13 3.68 2.90 32.20
C THR A 13 2.93 3.52 31.02
N ASP A 14 3.62 4.17 30.08
CA ASP A 14 3.03 4.73 28.85
C ASP A 14 2.23 3.64 28.12
N PRO A 15 0.90 3.77 28.00
CA PRO A 15 0.05 2.76 27.34
C PRO A 15 0.43 2.52 25.88
N SER A 16 1.17 3.44 25.26
CA SER A 16 1.68 3.26 23.90
C SER A 16 2.82 2.23 23.80
N LEU A 17 3.33 1.71 24.94
CA LEU A 17 4.28 0.60 25.01
C LEU A 17 3.60 -0.77 24.97
N ASP A 18 2.30 -0.85 25.26
CA ASP A 18 1.56 -2.10 25.13
C ASP A 18 1.29 -2.40 23.67
N LEU A 19 2.06 -3.31 23.11
CA LEU A 19 1.96 -3.78 21.73
C LEU A 19 1.14 -5.08 21.61
N THR A 20 0.43 -5.47 22.66
CA THR A 20 -0.40 -6.68 22.68
C THR A 20 -1.61 -6.52 21.78
N MET A 21 -1.86 -7.52 20.93
CA MET A 21 -3.10 -7.61 20.17
C MET A 21 -4.30 -7.72 21.10
N SER A 22 -5.39 -7.04 20.80
CA SER A 22 -6.62 -7.12 21.60
C SER A 22 -7.22 -8.53 21.58
N GLU A 23 -7.91 -8.88 22.67
CA GLU A 23 -8.59 -10.18 22.78
C GLU A 23 -9.65 -10.37 21.68
N GLY A 24 -10.33 -9.29 21.27
CA GLY A 24 -11.34 -9.32 20.19
C GLY A 24 -10.73 -9.56 18.81
N ALA A 25 -9.52 -9.06 18.54
CA ALA A 25 -8.85 -9.24 17.26
C ALA A 25 -8.21 -10.63 17.10
N ARG A 26 -7.88 -11.31 18.21
CA ARG A 26 -7.20 -12.60 18.17
C ARG A 26 -7.94 -13.67 17.36
N PRO A 27 -9.23 -13.89 17.53
CA PRO A 27 -9.98 -14.85 16.70
C PRO A 27 -9.99 -14.49 15.21
N ILE A 28 -10.02 -13.18 14.88
CA ILE A 28 -9.97 -12.73 13.49
C ILE A 28 -8.60 -13.04 12.89
N TYR A 29 -7.52 -12.72 13.60
CA TYR A 29 -6.16 -13.03 13.20
C TYR A 29 -5.95 -14.53 12.96
N ASP A 30 -6.41 -15.39 13.87
CA ASP A 30 -6.27 -16.84 13.74
C ASP A 30 -7.06 -17.36 12.53
N ARG A 31 -8.27 -16.84 12.26
CA ARG A 31 -9.05 -17.16 11.04
C ARG A 31 -8.35 -16.67 9.76
N VAL A 32 -7.76 -15.49 9.77
CA VAL A 32 -7.00 -14.99 8.59
C VAL A 32 -5.84 -15.92 8.28
N ARG A 33 -5.09 -16.36 9.29
CA ARG A 33 -3.99 -17.31 9.09
C ARG A 33 -4.47 -18.65 8.52
N ALA A 34 -5.54 -19.19 9.09
CA ALA A 34 -6.15 -20.42 8.59
C ALA A 34 -6.63 -20.26 7.14
N PHE A 35 -7.34 -19.16 6.84
CA PHE A 35 -7.80 -18.87 5.48
C PHE A 35 -6.65 -18.78 4.46
N ILE A 36 -5.54 -18.13 4.84
CA ILE A 36 -4.36 -18.06 3.98
C ILE A 36 -3.79 -19.46 3.74
N ALA A 37 -3.61 -20.25 4.79
CA ALA A 37 -3.02 -21.58 4.70
C ALA A 37 -3.90 -22.58 3.94
N ASP A 38 -5.19 -22.57 4.16
CA ASP A 38 -6.12 -23.59 3.69
C ASP A 38 -6.74 -23.24 2.34
N GLU A 39 -6.94 -21.95 2.02
CA GLU A 39 -7.64 -21.50 0.82
C GLU A 39 -6.73 -20.77 -0.18
N VAL A 40 -5.85 -19.87 0.27
CA VAL A 40 -5.05 -19.02 -0.62
C VAL A 40 -3.78 -19.70 -1.10
N GLU A 41 -2.97 -20.25 -0.19
CA GLU A 41 -1.68 -20.87 -0.54
C GLU A 41 -1.84 -22.06 -1.52
N PRO A 42 -2.84 -22.95 -1.38
CA PRO A 42 -3.00 -24.08 -2.30
C PRO A 42 -3.24 -23.67 -3.75
N VAL A 43 -3.88 -22.53 -4.00
CA VAL A 43 -4.22 -22.06 -5.35
C VAL A 43 -3.26 -21.01 -5.90
N THR A 44 -2.34 -20.50 -5.08
CA THR A 44 -1.41 -19.41 -5.46
C THR A 44 -0.54 -19.79 -6.67
N LEU A 45 0.01 -21.02 -6.70
CA LEU A 45 0.84 -21.45 -7.82
C LEU A 45 0.04 -21.57 -9.12
N GLU A 46 -1.17 -22.11 -9.06
CA GLU A 46 -2.06 -22.21 -10.21
C GLU A 46 -2.51 -20.83 -10.69
N PHE A 47 -2.83 -19.91 -9.78
CA PHE A 47 -3.14 -18.53 -10.13
C PHE A 47 -2.02 -17.87 -10.94
N HIS A 48 -0.77 -18.06 -10.54
CA HIS A 48 0.39 -17.52 -11.27
C HIS A 48 0.61 -18.23 -12.62
N ARG A 49 0.43 -19.55 -12.67
CA ARG A 49 0.52 -20.33 -13.91
C ARG A 49 -0.48 -19.82 -14.96
N LEU A 50 -1.73 -19.69 -14.58
CA LEU A 50 -2.78 -19.13 -15.43
C LEU A 50 -2.47 -17.70 -15.89
N GLY A 51 -1.89 -16.89 -15.01
CA GLY A 51 -1.43 -15.54 -15.35
C GLY A 51 -0.37 -15.51 -16.46
N ALA A 52 0.51 -16.51 -16.51
CA ALA A 52 1.49 -16.64 -17.58
C ALA A 52 0.87 -17.08 -18.92
N GLU A 53 -0.31 -17.69 -18.91
CA GLU A 53 -1.04 -18.18 -20.09
C GLU A 53 -2.09 -17.19 -20.62
N ARG A 54 -2.24 -16.02 -19.98
CA ARG A 54 -3.20 -14.99 -20.44
C ARG A 54 -2.85 -14.50 -21.85
N THR A 55 -3.87 -14.30 -22.66
CA THR A 55 -3.74 -13.79 -24.04
C THR A 55 -3.80 -12.27 -24.12
N ASP A 56 -4.55 -11.63 -23.21
CA ASP A 56 -4.57 -10.20 -23.03
C ASP A 56 -3.60 -9.81 -21.91
N HIS A 57 -2.57 -9.04 -22.23
CA HIS A 57 -1.56 -8.61 -21.28
C HIS A 57 -2.14 -7.81 -20.09
N TRP A 58 -3.19 -7.00 -20.37
CA TRP A 58 -3.87 -6.18 -19.35
C TRP A 58 -5.13 -6.82 -18.79
N GLY A 59 -5.48 -8.00 -19.25
CA GLY A 59 -6.57 -8.81 -18.72
C GLY A 59 -6.09 -9.86 -17.72
N TYR A 60 -7.03 -10.47 -17.05
CA TYR A 60 -6.82 -11.71 -16.31
C TYR A 60 -7.20 -12.91 -17.19
N HIS A 61 -6.50 -14.01 -17.02
CA HIS A 61 -6.98 -15.28 -17.53
C HIS A 61 -8.33 -15.63 -16.84
N PRO A 62 -9.35 -16.15 -17.57
CA PRO A 62 -10.65 -16.47 -16.96
C PRO A 62 -10.52 -17.32 -15.69
N GLY A 63 -9.69 -18.35 -15.67
CA GLY A 63 -9.45 -19.18 -14.48
C GLY A 63 -8.80 -18.43 -13.32
N GLN A 64 -8.04 -17.35 -13.56
CA GLN A 64 -7.57 -16.48 -12.48
C GLN A 64 -8.73 -15.72 -11.83
N MET A 65 -9.69 -15.27 -12.64
CA MET A 65 -10.87 -14.59 -12.11
C MET A 65 -11.76 -15.53 -11.32
N ASP A 66 -11.94 -16.78 -11.79
CA ASP A 66 -12.70 -17.81 -11.07
C ASP A 66 -12.07 -18.09 -9.70
N ILE A 67 -10.74 -18.24 -9.64
CA ILE A 67 -10.02 -18.40 -8.36
C ILE A 67 -10.21 -17.18 -7.47
N LEU A 68 -10.01 -15.97 -8.00
CA LEU A 68 -10.07 -14.73 -7.23
C LEU A 68 -11.49 -14.47 -6.68
N ASP A 69 -12.51 -14.58 -7.53
CA ASP A 69 -13.89 -14.34 -7.14
C ASP A 69 -14.39 -15.45 -6.18
N GLY A 70 -13.94 -16.69 -6.37
CA GLY A 70 -14.20 -17.80 -5.44
C GLY A 70 -13.60 -17.55 -4.05
N LEU A 71 -12.33 -17.11 -3.98
CA LEU A 71 -11.68 -16.74 -2.71
C LEU A 71 -12.36 -15.54 -2.05
N LYS A 72 -12.77 -14.53 -2.82
CA LYS A 72 -13.51 -13.36 -2.30
C LYS A 72 -14.87 -13.77 -1.71
N ALA A 73 -15.58 -14.69 -2.36
CA ALA A 73 -16.84 -15.20 -1.85
C ALA A 73 -16.67 -15.94 -0.52
N LYS A 74 -15.68 -16.85 -0.44
CA LYS A 74 -15.33 -17.56 0.80
C LYS A 74 -14.90 -16.61 1.93
N ALA A 75 -14.07 -15.60 1.62
CA ALA A 75 -13.63 -14.61 2.61
C ALA A 75 -14.81 -13.86 3.23
N ARG A 76 -15.81 -13.49 2.42
CA ARG A 76 -17.04 -12.85 2.91
C ARG A 76 -17.87 -13.80 3.77
N GLU A 77 -18.04 -15.03 3.33
CA GLU A 77 -18.81 -16.05 4.07
C GLU A 77 -18.28 -16.25 5.49
N VAL A 78 -16.96 -16.21 5.67
CA VAL A 78 -16.32 -16.36 6.97
C VAL A 78 -16.05 -15.04 7.69
N GLY A 79 -16.58 -13.90 7.20
CA GLY A 79 -16.44 -12.58 7.83
C GLY A 79 -15.01 -12.05 7.83
N LEU A 80 -14.23 -12.31 6.78
CA LEU A 80 -12.87 -11.79 6.60
C LEU A 80 -12.84 -10.78 5.44
N TRP A 81 -13.51 -9.63 5.64
CA TRP A 81 -13.70 -8.65 4.58
C TRP A 81 -13.49 -7.23 5.08
N ASN A 82 -12.80 -6.37 4.31
CA ASN A 82 -12.53 -4.97 4.65
C ASN A 82 -11.86 -4.75 6.02
N LEU A 83 -11.03 -5.68 6.47
CA LEU A 83 -10.43 -5.69 7.82
C LEU A 83 -9.59 -4.45 8.17
N PHE A 84 -9.22 -3.65 7.17
CA PHE A 84 -8.43 -2.42 7.35
C PHE A 84 -9.26 -1.23 7.83
N LEU A 85 -10.58 -1.27 7.69
CA LEU A 85 -11.46 -0.18 8.08
C LEU A 85 -11.70 -0.19 9.59
N PRO A 86 -11.45 0.94 10.27
CA PRO A 86 -11.59 1.02 11.72
C PRO A 86 -13.05 1.17 12.17
N ASP A 87 -13.96 1.51 11.25
CA ASP A 87 -15.39 1.60 11.54
C ASP A 87 -16.04 0.21 11.55
N ALA A 88 -16.80 -0.11 12.59
CA ALA A 88 -17.44 -1.39 12.75
C ALA A 88 -18.69 -1.59 11.85
N GLU A 89 -19.21 -0.50 11.23
CA GLU A 89 -20.31 -0.61 10.26
C GLU A 89 -19.81 -1.02 8.86
N THR A 90 -18.58 -0.62 8.52
CA THR A 90 -17.98 -0.86 7.20
C THR A 90 -16.82 -1.86 7.21
N GLY A 91 -16.27 -2.15 8.38
CA GLY A 91 -15.20 -3.10 8.65
C GLY A 91 -15.45 -3.88 9.94
N GLU A 92 -14.38 -4.32 10.61
CA GLU A 92 -14.43 -5.11 11.85
C GLU A 92 -14.12 -4.28 13.11
N GLY A 93 -13.98 -2.96 13.01
CA GLY A 93 -13.66 -2.09 14.13
C GLY A 93 -12.26 -2.32 14.72
N LEU A 94 -11.33 -2.85 13.93
CA LEU A 94 -9.97 -3.14 14.39
C LEU A 94 -9.16 -1.86 14.60
N SER A 95 -8.38 -1.82 15.67
CA SER A 95 -7.37 -0.79 15.86
C SER A 95 -6.26 -0.91 14.80
N ASN A 96 -5.48 0.17 14.58
CA ASN A 96 -4.31 0.10 13.71
C ASN A 96 -3.31 -0.95 14.20
N LEU A 97 -3.16 -1.11 15.53
CA LEU A 97 -2.30 -2.13 16.12
C LEU A 97 -2.79 -3.54 15.78
N ASP A 98 -4.07 -3.83 15.94
CA ASP A 98 -4.63 -5.14 15.62
C ASP A 98 -4.50 -5.46 14.13
N TYR A 99 -4.84 -4.48 13.29
CA TYR A 99 -4.69 -4.62 11.84
C TYR A 99 -3.22 -4.80 11.41
N ALA A 100 -2.24 -4.24 12.15
CA ALA A 100 -0.82 -4.42 11.82
C ALA A 100 -0.38 -5.89 11.83
N TYR A 101 -0.86 -6.67 12.79
CA TYR A 101 -0.61 -8.11 12.83
C TYR A 101 -1.23 -8.83 11.63
N ILE A 102 -2.50 -8.52 11.32
CA ILE A 102 -3.24 -9.11 10.21
C ILE A 102 -2.58 -8.74 8.87
N ALA A 103 -2.27 -7.47 8.66
CA ALA A 103 -1.64 -6.99 7.43
C ALA A 103 -0.26 -7.62 7.17
N SER A 104 0.49 -7.98 8.23
CA SER A 104 1.74 -8.72 8.09
C SER A 104 1.50 -10.13 7.53
N GLU A 105 0.44 -10.82 7.95
CA GLU A 105 0.08 -12.12 7.36
C GLU A 105 -0.35 -11.96 5.89
N LEU A 106 -1.19 -10.97 5.59
CA LEU A 106 -1.62 -10.65 4.22
C LEU A 106 -0.43 -10.30 3.30
N GLY A 107 0.63 -9.72 3.85
CA GLY A 107 1.83 -9.33 3.13
C GLY A 107 2.71 -10.49 2.65
N LYS A 108 2.51 -11.72 3.18
CA LYS A 108 3.23 -12.92 2.73
C LYS A 108 2.87 -13.34 1.31
N THR A 109 1.63 -13.07 0.90
CA THR A 109 1.16 -13.29 -0.47
C THR A 109 0.20 -12.16 -0.90
N PRO A 110 0.50 -11.45 -2.03
CA PRO A 110 -0.38 -10.38 -2.53
C PRO A 110 -1.81 -10.84 -2.80
N LEU A 111 -2.01 -12.10 -3.19
CA LEU A 111 -3.32 -12.68 -3.44
C LEU A 111 -4.21 -12.64 -2.19
N ALA A 112 -3.67 -12.87 -1.00
CA ALA A 112 -4.42 -12.78 0.26
C ALA A 112 -4.99 -11.38 0.51
N SER A 113 -4.17 -10.32 0.30
CA SER A 113 -4.66 -8.94 0.41
C SER A 113 -5.81 -8.66 -0.55
N GLU A 114 -5.71 -9.16 -1.79
CA GLU A 114 -6.75 -8.97 -2.81
C GLU A 114 -8.05 -9.72 -2.45
N CYS A 115 -7.94 -10.96 -1.97
CA CYS A 115 -9.09 -11.79 -1.62
C CYS A 115 -9.91 -11.23 -0.46
N LEU A 116 -9.28 -10.51 0.47
CA LEU A 116 -9.95 -9.94 1.65
C LEU A 116 -10.35 -8.46 1.44
N ASN A 117 -10.27 -7.95 0.21
CA ASN A 117 -10.48 -6.54 -0.14
C ASN A 117 -9.60 -5.56 0.66
N CYS A 118 -8.36 -5.98 0.97
CA CYS A 118 -7.38 -5.22 1.74
C CYS A 118 -6.20 -4.74 0.90
N SER A 119 -6.37 -4.64 -0.43
CA SER A 119 -5.32 -4.20 -1.35
C SER A 119 -5.27 -2.69 -1.53
N ALA A 120 -4.06 -2.15 -1.70
CA ALA A 120 -3.86 -0.79 -2.16
C ALA A 120 -4.07 -0.70 -3.70
N PRO A 121 -4.50 0.46 -4.22
CA PRO A 121 -4.75 1.74 -3.54
C PRO A 121 -6.12 1.87 -2.89
N ASP A 122 -7.03 0.88 -3.08
CA ASP A 122 -8.43 0.99 -2.68
C ASP A 122 -8.61 1.18 -1.19
N THR A 123 -7.82 0.53 -0.33
CA THR A 123 -7.90 0.72 1.12
C THR A 123 -7.85 2.19 1.51
N GLY A 124 -6.85 2.94 1.01
CA GLY A 124 -6.75 4.37 1.31
C GLY A 124 -7.81 5.22 0.61
N ASN A 125 -8.32 4.80 -0.54
CA ASN A 125 -9.38 5.52 -1.26
C ASN A 125 -10.74 5.31 -0.57
N MET A 126 -11.02 4.11 -0.08
CA MET A 126 -12.21 3.81 0.73
C MET A 126 -12.21 4.60 2.03
N GLU A 127 -11.08 4.68 2.76
CA GLU A 127 -10.96 5.53 3.95
C GLU A 127 -11.22 7.01 3.65
N VAL A 128 -10.74 7.53 2.52
CA VAL A 128 -11.03 8.92 2.11
C VAL A 128 -12.53 9.09 1.87
N LEU A 129 -13.13 8.23 1.07
CA LEU A 129 -14.57 8.33 0.74
C LEU A 129 -15.45 8.17 1.98
N GLU A 130 -15.07 7.28 2.90
CA GLU A 130 -15.76 7.08 4.17
C GLU A 130 -15.77 8.35 5.01
N ARG A 131 -14.60 9.00 5.14
CA ARG A 131 -14.44 10.18 6.02
C ARG A 131 -14.95 11.48 5.42
N VAL A 132 -14.80 11.69 4.12
CA VAL A 132 -15.06 13.01 3.49
C VAL A 132 -16.02 12.97 2.31
N GLY A 133 -16.47 11.81 1.87
CA GLY A 133 -17.44 11.66 0.78
C GLY A 133 -18.84 12.11 1.18
N THR A 134 -19.57 12.76 0.26
CA THR A 134 -21.00 13.01 0.45
C THR A 134 -21.80 11.71 0.39
N PRO A 135 -23.04 11.66 0.88
CA PRO A 135 -23.88 10.47 0.76
C PRO A 135 -23.98 9.95 -0.69
N GLU A 136 -24.10 10.83 -1.68
CA GLU A 136 -24.18 10.48 -3.09
C GLU A 136 -22.87 9.90 -3.61
N GLN A 137 -21.72 10.50 -3.21
CA GLN A 137 -20.39 10.00 -3.56
C GLN A 137 -20.12 8.63 -2.92
N LYS A 138 -20.52 8.44 -1.65
CA LYS A 138 -20.43 7.16 -0.95
C LYS A 138 -21.26 6.08 -1.64
N LYS A 139 -22.53 6.37 -1.94
CA LYS A 139 -23.40 5.45 -2.64
C LYS A 139 -22.88 5.06 -4.01
N ARG A 140 -22.35 6.04 -4.76
CA ARG A 140 -21.87 5.81 -6.13
C ARG A 140 -20.54 5.05 -6.18
N TRP A 141 -19.62 5.32 -5.25
CA TRP A 141 -18.25 4.86 -5.34
C TRP A 141 -17.79 4.02 -4.15
N LEU A 142 -18.11 4.41 -2.92
CA LEU A 142 -17.67 3.67 -1.73
C LEU A 142 -18.38 2.33 -1.61
N GLU A 143 -19.70 2.28 -1.75
CA GLU A 143 -20.46 1.01 -1.65
C GLU A 143 -19.97 -0.05 -2.63
N PRO A 144 -19.77 0.23 -3.95
CA PRO A 144 -19.23 -0.76 -4.87
C PRO A 144 -17.77 -1.15 -4.58
N LEU A 145 -16.94 -0.23 -4.01
CA LEU A 145 -15.59 -0.53 -3.55
C LEU A 145 -15.62 -1.45 -2.33
N LEU A 146 -16.46 -1.16 -1.33
CA LEU A 146 -16.64 -2.01 -0.15
C LEU A 146 -17.14 -3.41 -0.54
N ASN A 147 -17.98 -3.49 -1.57
CA ASN A 147 -18.44 -4.75 -2.13
C ASN A 147 -17.37 -5.44 -3.02
N GLY A 148 -16.22 -4.80 -3.31
CA GLY A 148 -15.19 -5.34 -4.20
C GLY A 148 -15.67 -5.55 -5.65
N GLU A 149 -16.74 -4.86 -6.05
CA GLU A 149 -17.30 -4.89 -7.42
C GLU A 149 -16.44 -4.09 -8.39
N ILE A 150 -15.92 -2.95 -7.92
CA ILE A 150 -15.03 -2.07 -8.65
C ILE A 150 -13.70 -1.90 -7.92
N ARG A 151 -12.72 -1.32 -8.63
CA ARG A 151 -11.45 -0.86 -8.09
C ARG A 151 -11.30 0.65 -8.35
N SER A 152 -10.34 1.24 -7.69
CA SER A 152 -10.05 2.67 -7.79
C SER A 152 -8.56 2.93 -7.95
N ALA A 153 -8.21 4.17 -8.31
CA ALA A 153 -6.83 4.63 -8.34
C ALA A 153 -6.68 5.97 -7.60
N TYR A 154 -5.45 6.32 -7.27
CA TYR A 154 -5.12 7.60 -6.65
C TYR A 154 -4.14 8.37 -7.52
N ALA A 155 -4.64 9.35 -8.27
CA ALA A 155 -3.90 10.09 -9.27
C ALA A 155 -3.30 11.37 -8.67
N MET A 156 -2.11 11.25 -8.04
CA MET A 156 -1.44 12.37 -7.38
C MET A 156 -0.16 12.78 -8.11
N THR A 157 0.77 11.87 -8.33
CA THR A 157 2.12 12.16 -8.81
C THR A 157 2.15 12.61 -10.27
N GLU A 158 3.08 13.51 -10.61
CA GLU A 158 3.24 14.13 -11.92
C GLU A 158 4.69 14.02 -12.39
N PRO A 159 4.95 13.83 -13.71
CA PRO A 159 6.32 13.70 -14.22
C PRO A 159 7.13 14.99 -14.14
N ASP A 160 6.49 16.14 -14.27
CA ASP A 160 7.16 17.43 -14.44
C ASP A 160 7.43 18.19 -13.14
N VAL A 161 6.98 17.66 -12.00
CA VAL A 161 7.15 18.30 -10.69
C VAL A 161 7.61 17.29 -9.62
N ALA A 162 8.29 17.80 -8.60
CA ALA A 162 8.66 16.99 -7.43
C ALA A 162 7.42 16.69 -6.57
N SER A 163 6.62 15.72 -6.97
CA SER A 163 5.30 15.40 -6.38
C SER A 163 5.36 14.93 -4.93
N SER A 164 6.54 14.66 -4.38
CA SER A 164 6.76 14.46 -2.94
C SER A 164 6.42 15.72 -2.13
N ASP A 165 6.62 16.90 -2.71
CA ASP A 165 6.02 18.14 -2.20
C ASP A 165 4.65 18.36 -2.86
N ALA A 166 3.60 17.93 -2.18
CA ALA A 166 2.23 18.03 -2.66
C ALA A 166 1.78 19.45 -3.07
N LYS A 167 2.51 20.48 -2.62
CA LYS A 167 2.21 21.89 -2.98
C LYS A 167 2.63 22.23 -4.42
N THR A 168 3.48 21.38 -5.04
CA THR A 168 3.98 21.59 -6.41
C THR A 168 3.10 20.95 -7.48
N ILE A 169 2.06 20.20 -7.10
CA ILE A 169 1.10 19.58 -8.03
C ILE A 169 0.54 20.66 -8.97
N ALA A 170 0.70 20.44 -10.27
CA ALA A 170 0.43 21.42 -11.33
C ALA A 170 -0.71 21.02 -12.28
N CYS A 171 -1.16 19.76 -12.27
CA CYS A 171 -2.36 19.33 -13.00
C CYS A 171 -3.54 20.23 -12.60
N ARG A 172 -4.06 20.99 -13.55
CA ARG A 172 -4.98 22.10 -13.29
C ARG A 172 -6.42 21.65 -13.44
N ALA A 173 -7.30 22.16 -12.57
CA ALA A 173 -8.73 22.10 -12.75
C ALA A 173 -9.33 23.49 -12.62
N VAL A 174 -10.21 23.86 -13.56
CA VAL A 174 -10.94 25.13 -13.60
C VAL A 174 -12.42 24.85 -13.59
N LEU A 175 -13.16 25.53 -12.72
CA LEU A 175 -14.62 25.44 -12.71
C LEU A 175 -15.19 26.24 -13.88
N ASP A 176 -15.95 25.58 -14.75
CA ASP A 176 -16.63 26.17 -15.90
C ASP A 176 -18.12 25.79 -15.82
N GLY A 177 -18.93 26.73 -15.36
CA GLY A 177 -20.32 26.48 -15.04
C GLY A 177 -20.46 25.50 -13.84
N ASP A 178 -21.03 24.35 -14.10
CA ASP A 178 -21.26 23.27 -13.12
C ASP A 178 -20.31 22.08 -13.28
N GLU A 179 -19.22 22.26 -14.06
CA GLU A 179 -18.21 21.22 -14.33
C GLU A 179 -16.80 21.70 -14.02
N TRP A 180 -15.97 20.78 -13.53
CA TRP A 180 -14.51 20.94 -13.48
C TRP A 180 -13.89 20.49 -14.80
N VAL A 181 -13.08 21.36 -15.41
CA VAL A 181 -12.28 21.08 -16.60
C VAL A 181 -10.85 20.80 -16.18
N ILE A 182 -10.40 19.57 -16.38
CA ILE A 182 -9.11 19.08 -15.89
C ILE A 182 -8.13 18.96 -17.05
N ASN A 183 -6.91 19.51 -16.85
CA ASN A 183 -5.80 19.45 -17.80
C ASN A 183 -4.48 19.16 -17.07
N GLY A 184 -3.71 18.22 -17.59
CA GLY A 184 -2.40 17.84 -17.05
C GLY A 184 -2.08 16.37 -17.21
N THR A 185 -1.00 15.94 -16.55
CA THR A 185 -0.48 14.59 -16.69
C THR A 185 -0.22 13.99 -15.30
N LYS A 186 -0.50 12.72 -15.15
CA LYS A 186 -0.19 11.93 -13.96
C LYS A 186 0.63 10.71 -14.36
N TYR A 187 1.52 10.23 -13.47
CA TYR A 187 2.30 9.03 -13.74
C TYR A 187 2.45 8.17 -12.49
N TYR A 188 2.85 6.92 -12.65
CA TYR A 188 2.89 5.91 -11.60
C TYR A 188 1.55 5.77 -10.85
N ILE A 189 0.43 5.84 -11.60
CA ILE A 189 -0.90 5.71 -11.01
C ILE A 189 -1.26 4.22 -10.91
N SER A 190 -1.04 3.67 -9.72
CA SER A 190 -1.24 2.26 -9.43
C SER A 190 -2.71 1.86 -9.57
N GLY A 191 -2.95 0.75 -10.24
CA GLY A 191 -4.28 0.17 -10.43
C GLY A 191 -5.14 0.83 -11.50
N ALA A 192 -4.70 1.94 -12.12
CA ALA A 192 -5.51 2.61 -13.15
C ALA A 192 -5.64 1.79 -14.45
N GLY A 193 -4.71 0.87 -14.72
CA GLY A 193 -4.80 -0.07 -15.85
C GLY A 193 -5.67 -1.30 -15.57
N TYR A 194 -6.08 -1.50 -14.33
CA TYR A 194 -6.86 -2.67 -13.96
C TYR A 194 -8.27 -2.61 -14.56
N PRO A 195 -8.76 -3.69 -15.20
CA PRO A 195 -10.05 -3.67 -15.91
C PRO A 195 -11.27 -3.28 -15.07
N ARG A 196 -11.22 -3.53 -13.77
CA ARG A 196 -12.29 -3.15 -12.83
C ARG A 196 -12.08 -1.76 -12.20
N CYS A 197 -11.01 -1.02 -12.54
CA CYS A 197 -10.86 0.37 -12.10
C CYS A 197 -11.93 1.25 -12.74
N LYS A 198 -12.71 1.95 -11.92
CA LYS A 198 -13.83 2.78 -12.40
C LYS A 198 -13.70 4.23 -12.00
N VAL A 199 -12.90 4.56 -11.01
CA VAL A 199 -12.77 5.92 -10.49
C VAL A 199 -11.36 6.20 -10.02
N MET A 200 -10.91 7.42 -10.23
CA MET A 200 -9.68 7.98 -9.67
C MET A 200 -10.00 9.10 -8.69
N ILE A 201 -9.34 9.09 -7.54
CA ILE A 201 -9.22 10.30 -6.70
C ILE A 201 -8.05 11.09 -7.26
N THR A 202 -8.34 12.20 -7.93
CA THR A 202 -7.34 12.97 -8.67
C THR A 202 -7.00 14.26 -7.94
N MET A 203 -5.72 14.43 -7.58
CA MET A 203 -5.22 15.66 -6.98
C MET A 203 -4.91 16.68 -8.06
N VAL A 204 -5.53 17.85 -7.97
CA VAL A 204 -5.45 18.92 -8.96
C VAL A 204 -5.21 20.26 -8.30
N GLN A 205 -4.67 21.23 -9.04
CA GLN A 205 -4.54 22.61 -8.61
C GLN A 205 -5.76 23.41 -9.07
N THR A 206 -6.55 23.91 -8.12
CA THR A 206 -7.75 24.74 -8.37
C THR A 206 -7.51 26.21 -8.08
N SER A 207 -6.63 26.53 -7.11
CA SER A 207 -6.40 27.89 -6.60
C SER A 207 -4.91 28.23 -6.62
N PRO A 208 -4.28 28.48 -7.80
CA PRO A 208 -2.82 28.68 -7.92
C PRO A 208 -2.29 29.84 -7.09
N ASP A 209 -3.07 30.89 -6.94
CA ASP A 209 -2.69 32.10 -6.20
C ASP A 209 -3.02 32.02 -4.70
N GLY A 210 -3.61 30.91 -4.26
CA GLY A 210 -3.97 30.68 -2.87
C GLY A 210 -2.76 30.37 -1.96
N PRO A 211 -3.01 30.29 -0.64
CA PRO A 211 -1.97 29.84 0.30
C PRO A 211 -1.44 28.45 -0.08
N PRO A 212 -0.13 28.15 0.12
CA PRO A 212 0.51 26.94 -0.39
C PRO A 212 -0.21 25.63 -0.09
N HIS A 213 -0.81 25.48 1.10
CA HIS A 213 -1.56 24.29 1.50
C HIS A 213 -3.04 24.29 1.09
N ARG A 214 -3.49 25.33 0.37
CA ARG A 214 -4.87 25.48 -0.12
C ARG A 214 -4.96 25.64 -1.63
N ARG A 215 -3.89 25.32 -2.35
CA ARG A 215 -3.86 25.41 -3.82
C ARG A 215 -4.49 24.19 -4.49
N GLN A 216 -4.48 23.05 -3.81
CA GLN A 216 -4.90 21.78 -4.37
C GLN A 216 -6.25 21.34 -3.82
N SER A 217 -7.00 20.67 -4.70
CA SER A 217 -8.26 19.99 -4.39
C SER A 217 -8.16 18.53 -4.81
N GLN A 218 -9.10 17.71 -4.39
CA GLN A 218 -9.24 16.35 -4.89
C GLN A 218 -10.60 16.16 -5.52
N ILE A 219 -10.61 15.61 -6.73
CA ILE A 219 -11.81 15.43 -7.56
C ILE A 219 -11.93 13.95 -7.94
N LEU A 220 -13.14 13.40 -7.83
CA LEU A 220 -13.48 12.06 -8.30
C LEU A 220 -13.63 12.09 -9.82
N VAL A 221 -12.75 11.39 -10.53
CA VAL A 221 -12.76 11.31 -12.00
C VAL A 221 -13.03 9.87 -12.40
N PRO A 222 -14.19 9.58 -13.03
CA PRO A 222 -14.42 8.28 -13.66
C PRO A 222 -13.33 7.99 -14.70
N ILE A 223 -12.87 6.73 -14.78
CA ILE A 223 -11.75 6.36 -15.67
C ILE A 223 -12.08 6.54 -17.15
N ASP A 224 -13.36 6.44 -17.51
CA ASP A 224 -13.93 6.54 -18.85
C ASP A 224 -14.38 7.97 -19.21
N THR A 225 -14.03 8.98 -18.39
CA THR A 225 -14.36 10.38 -18.69
C THR A 225 -13.73 10.82 -20.01
N PRO A 226 -14.50 11.39 -20.97
CA PRO A 226 -13.94 11.96 -22.18
C PRO A 226 -12.82 12.96 -21.88
N GLY A 227 -11.68 12.82 -22.57
CA GLY A 227 -10.47 13.59 -22.31
C GLY A 227 -9.50 12.96 -21.30
N VAL A 228 -9.85 11.84 -20.69
CA VAL A 228 -8.92 11.00 -19.91
C VAL A 228 -8.34 9.93 -20.86
N THR A 229 -7.03 9.84 -20.91
CA THR A 229 -6.32 8.82 -21.68
C THR A 229 -5.36 8.07 -20.76
N ILE A 230 -5.47 6.76 -20.71
CA ILE A 230 -4.45 5.87 -20.13
C ILE A 230 -3.41 5.66 -21.22
N ASP A 231 -2.26 6.32 -21.12
CA ASP A 231 -1.29 6.39 -22.21
C ASP A 231 -0.46 5.10 -22.33
N HIS A 232 0.22 4.74 -21.26
CA HIS A 232 1.10 3.57 -21.20
C HIS A 232 1.43 3.21 -19.75
N PRO A 233 1.89 1.99 -19.49
CA PRO A 233 2.39 1.59 -18.18
C PRO A 233 3.79 2.18 -17.93
N MET A 234 4.04 2.52 -16.68
CA MET A 234 5.38 2.78 -16.18
C MET A 234 6.03 1.45 -15.79
N GLN A 235 7.29 1.27 -16.11
CA GLN A 235 8.03 0.06 -15.78
C GLN A 235 8.91 0.27 -14.54
N VAL A 236 9.01 -0.75 -13.70
CA VAL A 236 9.94 -0.82 -12.58
C VAL A 236 10.94 -1.92 -12.87
N PHE A 237 12.18 -1.58 -13.17
CA PHE A 237 13.22 -2.52 -13.64
C PHE A 237 12.79 -3.38 -14.85
N GLY A 238 11.96 -2.80 -15.73
CA GLY A 238 11.45 -3.49 -16.92
C GLY A 238 10.17 -4.30 -16.69
N ASP A 239 9.65 -4.40 -15.46
CA ASP A 239 8.37 -5.03 -15.13
C ASP A 239 7.27 -3.95 -15.07
N ASP A 240 6.17 -4.14 -15.80
CA ASP A 240 5.01 -3.24 -15.84
C ASP A 240 3.91 -3.62 -14.83
N ASP A 241 4.11 -4.69 -14.05
CA ASP A 241 3.19 -5.21 -13.03
C ASP A 241 1.75 -5.46 -13.56
N ALA A 242 1.64 -5.85 -14.85
CA ALA A 242 0.34 -6.14 -15.47
C ALA A 242 -0.35 -7.36 -14.81
N PRO A 243 -1.67 -7.34 -14.69
CA PRO A 243 -2.66 -6.38 -15.17
C PRO A 243 -2.95 -5.23 -14.20
N HIS A 244 -2.32 -5.17 -13.03
CA HIS A 244 -2.53 -4.11 -12.05
C HIS A 244 -1.92 -2.77 -12.52
N GLY A 245 -0.64 -2.78 -12.83
CA GLY A 245 0.12 -1.71 -13.46
C GLY A 245 0.22 -0.40 -12.70
N HIS A 246 1.13 0.44 -13.20
CA HIS A 246 1.32 1.82 -12.75
C HIS A 246 1.24 2.72 -13.98
N MET A 247 0.14 3.43 -14.20
CA MET A 247 -0.13 4.08 -15.47
C MET A 247 0.36 5.52 -15.53
N HIS A 248 0.78 5.91 -16.74
CA HIS A 248 0.85 7.29 -17.19
C HIS A 248 -0.52 7.69 -17.72
N ILE A 249 -1.04 8.85 -17.33
CA ILE A 249 -2.40 9.30 -17.62
C ILE A 249 -2.37 10.74 -18.05
N THR A 250 -3.00 11.06 -19.19
CA THR A 250 -3.20 12.42 -19.68
C THR A 250 -4.65 12.84 -19.52
N PHE A 251 -4.83 14.06 -19.00
CA PHE A 251 -6.11 14.76 -18.93
C PHE A 251 -6.07 15.93 -19.92
N LYS A 252 -6.97 15.91 -20.88
CA LYS A 252 -7.12 16.96 -21.89
C LYS A 252 -8.58 17.40 -21.96
N ASP A 253 -8.87 18.56 -21.38
CA ASP A 253 -10.22 19.10 -21.24
C ASP A 253 -11.20 18.07 -20.65
N ALA A 254 -10.74 17.24 -19.74
CA ALA A 254 -11.57 16.23 -19.09
C ALA A 254 -12.59 16.91 -18.17
N ARG A 255 -13.88 16.71 -18.45
CA ARG A 255 -14.99 17.38 -17.76
C ARG A 255 -15.68 16.43 -16.80
N VAL A 256 -15.83 16.87 -15.57
CA VAL A 256 -16.57 16.14 -14.52
C VAL A 256 -17.47 17.11 -13.75
N PRO A 257 -18.61 16.65 -13.23
CA PRO A 257 -19.53 17.51 -12.46
C PRO A 257 -18.84 18.18 -11.27
N ALA A 258 -19.21 19.41 -10.96
CA ALA A 258 -18.71 20.15 -9.79
C ALA A 258 -18.91 19.36 -8.48
N ALA A 259 -19.99 18.57 -8.41
CA ALA A 259 -20.30 17.68 -7.28
C ALA A 259 -19.29 16.54 -7.04
N ASN A 260 -18.35 16.30 -7.97
CA ASN A 260 -17.28 15.32 -7.81
C ASN A 260 -16.11 15.82 -6.93
N LEU A 261 -16.14 17.09 -6.51
CA LEU A 261 -15.17 17.68 -5.58
C LEU A 261 -15.32 17.03 -4.19
N LEU A 262 -14.21 16.55 -3.61
CA LEU A 262 -14.19 16.02 -2.26
C LEU A 262 -13.98 17.12 -1.22
N LEU A 263 -14.78 17.13 -0.16
CA LEU A 263 -14.70 17.98 1.04
C LEU A 263 -14.80 19.50 0.76
N GLY A 264 -14.34 19.98 -0.37
CA GLY A 264 -14.34 21.39 -0.76
C GLY A 264 -13.05 21.85 -1.45
N GLU A 265 -13.12 23.00 -2.13
CA GLU A 265 -11.99 23.57 -2.85
C GLU A 265 -10.84 23.96 -1.89
N GLY A 266 -9.61 23.72 -2.34
CA GLY A 266 -8.40 24.03 -1.57
C GLY A 266 -8.13 23.09 -0.40
N ARG A 267 -8.86 21.98 -0.27
CA ARG A 267 -8.68 21.00 0.83
C ARG A 267 -7.97 19.71 0.40
N GLY A 268 -7.40 19.68 -0.80
CA GLY A 268 -6.71 18.49 -1.32
C GLY A 268 -5.50 18.08 -0.49
N PHE A 269 -4.73 19.01 0.04
CA PHE A 269 -3.61 18.71 0.93
C PHE A 269 -4.08 18.05 2.24
N GLU A 270 -5.13 18.55 2.84
CA GLU A 270 -5.74 17.99 4.06
C GLU A 270 -6.19 16.54 3.84
N ILE A 271 -6.93 16.29 2.76
CA ILE A 271 -7.36 14.93 2.38
C ILE A 271 -6.15 14.01 2.16
N SER A 272 -5.09 14.52 1.51
CA SER A 272 -3.86 13.74 1.32
C SER A 272 -3.21 13.34 2.64
N GLN A 273 -3.19 14.20 3.65
CA GLN A 273 -2.65 13.85 4.98
C GLN A 273 -3.53 12.80 5.69
N LEU A 274 -4.86 12.87 5.56
CA LEU A 274 -5.77 11.86 6.11
C LEU A 274 -5.53 10.49 5.51
N ARG A 275 -5.25 10.42 4.18
CA ARG A 275 -4.99 9.19 3.44
C ARG A 275 -3.58 8.63 3.65
N LEU A 276 -2.57 9.49 3.57
CA LEU A 276 -1.16 9.07 3.53
C LEU A 276 -0.63 8.60 4.89
N GLY A 277 -1.19 9.07 6.00
CA GLY A 277 -0.84 8.62 7.34
C GLY A 277 -1.05 7.11 7.49
N PRO A 278 -2.29 6.62 7.48
CA PRO A 278 -2.60 5.19 7.54
C PRO A 278 -1.96 4.40 6.39
N GLY A 279 -2.01 4.91 5.16
CA GLY A 279 -1.45 4.25 4.00
C GLY A 279 0.05 3.94 4.12
N ARG A 280 0.85 4.83 4.72
CA ARG A 280 2.29 4.59 4.97
C ARG A 280 2.51 3.41 5.92
N ILE A 281 1.75 3.36 7.00
CA ILE A 281 1.84 2.26 7.98
C ILE A 281 1.37 0.95 7.37
N HIS A 282 0.23 0.93 6.65
CA HIS A 282 -0.28 -0.27 5.99
C HIS A 282 0.74 -0.86 5.00
N HIS A 283 1.48 -0.03 4.26
CA HIS A 283 2.57 -0.51 3.41
C HIS A 283 3.70 -1.15 4.23
N CYS A 284 4.12 -0.54 5.34
CA CYS A 284 5.14 -1.10 6.21
C CYS A 284 4.70 -2.43 6.83
N MET A 285 3.44 -2.54 7.27
CA MET A 285 2.86 -3.77 7.80
C MET A 285 2.96 -4.91 6.78
N ARG A 286 2.49 -4.69 5.54
CA ARG A 286 2.57 -5.69 4.47
C ARG A 286 4.01 -6.02 4.07
N SER A 287 4.91 -5.04 4.10
CA SER A 287 6.32 -5.26 3.80
C SER A 287 7.00 -6.20 4.81
N ILE A 288 6.60 -6.19 6.09
CA ILE A 288 7.03 -7.18 7.08
C ILE A 288 6.66 -8.60 6.60
N GLY A 289 5.43 -8.79 6.11
CA GLY A 289 5.00 -10.08 5.57
C GLY A 289 5.84 -10.54 4.37
N ALA A 290 6.18 -9.63 3.46
CA ALA A 290 7.07 -9.94 2.35
C ALA A 290 8.48 -10.36 2.83
N ALA A 291 9.02 -9.70 3.85
CA ALA A 291 10.29 -10.09 4.46
C ALA A 291 10.21 -11.48 5.14
N GLU A 292 9.09 -11.79 5.81
CA GLU A 292 8.83 -13.13 6.37
C GLU A 292 8.80 -14.21 5.28
N ARG A 293 8.18 -13.93 4.15
CA ARG A 293 8.20 -14.85 3.01
C ARG A 293 9.60 -15.04 2.44
N ALA A 294 10.37 -13.97 2.34
CA ALA A 294 11.75 -14.03 1.86
C ALA A 294 12.65 -14.89 2.77
N ILE A 295 12.58 -14.72 4.11
CA ILE A 295 13.37 -15.54 5.03
C ILE A 295 12.92 -16.99 5.05
N GLU A 296 11.63 -17.28 4.91
CA GLU A 296 11.13 -18.65 4.75
C GLU A 296 11.75 -19.33 3.52
N LEU A 297 11.78 -18.63 2.37
CA LEU A 297 12.40 -19.12 1.15
C LEU A 297 13.91 -19.33 1.34
N MET A 298 14.61 -18.40 2.02
CA MET A 298 16.03 -18.58 2.37
C MET A 298 16.27 -19.85 3.18
N CYS A 299 15.47 -20.09 4.21
CA CYS A 299 15.58 -21.27 5.06
C CYS A 299 15.34 -22.55 4.27
N ARG A 300 14.26 -22.62 3.48
CA ARG A 300 13.94 -23.77 2.63
C ARG A 300 15.08 -24.05 1.65
N ARG A 301 15.57 -23.02 0.95
CA ARG A 301 16.70 -23.18 0.00
C ARG A 301 17.95 -23.63 0.73
N GLY A 302 18.27 -23.02 1.87
CA GLY A 302 19.43 -23.30 2.69
C GLY A 302 19.52 -24.75 3.13
N LEU A 303 18.39 -25.36 3.49
CA LEU A 303 18.30 -26.74 4.00
C LEU A 303 18.28 -27.81 2.90
N HIS A 304 17.77 -27.47 1.69
CA HIS A 304 17.54 -28.48 0.64
C HIS A 304 18.59 -28.45 -0.50
N ARG A 305 19.29 -27.30 -0.69
CA ARG A 305 20.31 -27.20 -1.74
C ARG A 305 21.66 -27.59 -1.20
N GLU A 306 22.32 -28.54 -1.89
CA GLU A 306 23.67 -28.97 -1.58
C GLU A 306 24.69 -28.43 -2.58
N ALA A 307 25.87 -28.06 -2.08
CA ALA A 307 27.05 -27.74 -2.85
C ALA A 307 28.30 -28.08 -2.02
N PHE A 308 29.36 -28.55 -2.67
CA PHE A 308 30.62 -28.92 -2.00
C PHE A 308 30.43 -29.92 -0.85
N GLY A 309 29.48 -30.86 -1.00
CA GLY A 309 29.20 -31.92 0.00
C GLY A 309 28.47 -31.46 1.26
N LYS A 310 27.89 -30.25 1.26
CA LYS A 310 27.13 -29.69 2.40
C LYS A 310 25.88 -28.96 1.92
N THR A 311 24.88 -28.85 2.79
CA THR A 311 23.76 -27.91 2.53
C THR A 311 24.29 -26.47 2.51
N ILE A 312 23.74 -25.65 1.63
CA ILE A 312 24.25 -24.29 1.44
C ILE A 312 24.07 -23.40 2.68
N SER A 313 23.17 -23.75 3.59
CA SER A 313 23.07 -23.08 4.90
C SER A 313 24.40 -23.10 5.67
N HIS A 314 25.20 -24.18 5.52
CA HIS A 314 26.49 -24.34 6.18
C HIS A 314 27.67 -23.83 5.34
N LEU A 315 27.42 -23.13 4.25
CA LEU A 315 28.46 -22.56 3.40
C LEU A 315 28.56 -21.05 3.59
N GLY A 316 29.80 -20.56 3.70
CA GLY A 316 30.09 -19.13 3.83
C GLY A 316 29.35 -18.49 5.00
N LYS A 317 28.70 -17.37 4.72
CA LYS A 317 27.94 -16.57 5.71
C LYS A 317 26.43 -16.79 5.67
N ASN A 318 25.93 -17.84 5.01
CA ASN A 318 24.48 -17.97 4.77
C ASN A 318 23.66 -18.06 6.08
N MET A 319 24.16 -18.76 7.11
CA MET A 319 23.50 -18.78 8.42
C MET A 319 23.49 -17.39 9.08
N GLU A 320 24.59 -16.64 8.97
CA GLU A 320 24.67 -15.26 9.49
C GLU A 320 23.68 -14.35 8.77
N VAL A 321 23.56 -14.44 7.45
CA VAL A 321 22.61 -13.68 6.62
C VAL A 321 21.17 -13.95 7.07
N ILE A 322 20.81 -15.23 7.26
CA ILE A 322 19.47 -15.62 7.72
C ILE A 322 19.21 -15.09 9.15
N ALA A 323 20.19 -15.22 10.05
CA ALA A 323 20.06 -14.71 11.41
C ALA A 323 19.89 -13.18 11.46
N ARG A 324 20.67 -12.43 10.66
CA ARG A 324 20.52 -10.98 10.52
C ARG A 324 19.16 -10.60 9.98
N ALA A 325 18.69 -11.29 8.94
CA ALA A 325 17.36 -11.05 8.38
C ALA A 325 16.25 -11.22 9.45
N ARG A 326 16.34 -12.25 10.29
CA ARG A 326 15.39 -12.45 11.41
C ARG A 326 15.43 -11.30 12.40
N ILE A 327 16.63 -10.88 12.84
CA ILE A 327 16.81 -9.76 13.77
C ILE A 327 16.21 -8.47 13.19
N GLU A 328 16.49 -8.16 11.93
CA GLU A 328 15.95 -6.98 11.25
C GLU A 328 14.42 -7.02 11.12
N ILE A 329 13.85 -8.18 10.81
CA ILE A 329 12.39 -8.36 10.73
C ILE A 329 11.74 -8.07 12.09
N GLU A 330 12.28 -8.59 13.18
CA GLU A 330 11.73 -8.34 14.52
C GLU A 330 11.87 -6.86 14.94
N ALA A 331 13.01 -6.25 14.66
CA ALA A 331 13.21 -4.82 14.93
C ALA A 331 12.21 -3.94 14.13
N MET A 332 12.02 -4.23 12.84
CA MET A 332 11.03 -3.55 12.01
C MET A 332 9.61 -3.77 12.53
N ARG A 333 9.25 -5.00 12.91
CA ARG A 333 7.94 -5.36 13.46
C ARG A 333 7.62 -4.53 14.70
N LEU A 334 8.54 -4.49 15.67
CA LEU A 334 8.36 -3.72 16.90
C LEU A 334 8.14 -2.23 16.61
N MET A 335 8.92 -1.65 15.68
CA MET A 335 8.73 -0.25 15.29
C MET A 335 7.39 -0.01 14.57
N VAL A 336 6.96 -0.92 13.71
CA VAL A 336 5.67 -0.81 13.00
C VAL A 336 4.51 -0.91 14.00
N LEU A 337 4.54 -1.87 14.93
CA LEU A 337 3.53 -2.01 15.98
C LEU A 337 3.50 -0.77 16.87
N ARG A 338 4.66 -0.22 17.23
CA ARG A 338 4.77 1.01 18.00
C ARG A 338 4.15 2.20 17.26
N ALA A 339 4.40 2.33 15.97
CA ALA A 339 3.82 3.39 15.15
C ALA A 339 2.30 3.24 15.03
N ALA A 340 1.81 2.02 14.85
CA ALA A 340 0.38 1.72 14.81
C ALA A 340 -0.30 2.06 16.16
N LYS A 341 0.29 1.63 17.27
CA LYS A 341 -0.19 1.98 18.62
C LYS A 341 -0.19 3.49 18.87
N ALA A 342 0.84 4.20 18.42
CA ALA A 342 0.90 5.65 18.54
C ALA A 342 -0.26 6.34 17.78
N MET A 343 -0.62 5.81 16.59
CA MET A 343 -1.79 6.31 15.86
C MET A 343 -3.09 6.10 16.63
N ASP A 344 -3.25 4.96 17.29
CA ASP A 344 -4.45 4.63 18.06
C ASP A 344 -4.58 5.47 19.33
N THR A 345 -3.45 5.82 19.98
CA THR A 345 -3.45 6.51 21.28
C THR A 345 -3.38 8.02 21.20
N MET A 346 -2.68 8.56 20.20
CA MET A 346 -2.44 10.01 20.05
C MET A 346 -2.92 10.60 18.71
N GLY A 347 -3.40 9.77 17.80
CA GLY A 347 -3.85 10.18 16.46
C GLY A 347 -2.73 10.45 15.47
N ASN A 348 -3.09 10.57 14.19
CA ASN A 348 -2.14 10.64 13.08
C ASN A 348 -1.18 11.85 13.14
N ALA A 349 -1.66 12.99 13.62
CA ALA A 349 -0.86 14.21 13.65
C ALA A 349 0.31 14.10 14.64
N GLU A 350 0.04 13.58 15.82
CA GLU A 350 1.06 13.40 16.86
C GLU A 350 1.95 12.17 16.58
N ALA A 351 1.37 11.11 15.99
CA ALA A 351 2.11 9.89 15.62
C ALA A 351 3.02 10.08 14.39
N ARG A 352 3.01 11.24 13.71
CA ARG A 352 3.73 11.49 12.45
C ARG A 352 5.22 11.12 12.48
N VAL A 353 5.89 11.31 13.62
CA VAL A 353 7.32 10.98 13.79
C VAL A 353 7.54 9.48 13.67
N TRP A 354 6.70 8.68 14.35
CA TRP A 354 6.74 7.23 14.27
C TRP A 354 6.41 6.73 12.87
N ILE A 355 5.38 7.30 12.23
CA ILE A 355 4.98 7.00 10.85
C ILE A 355 6.15 7.27 9.88
N SER A 356 6.84 8.38 10.04
CA SER A 356 7.99 8.75 9.20
C SER A 356 9.18 7.83 9.44
N ALA A 357 9.50 7.51 10.71
CA ALA A 357 10.62 6.65 11.08
C ALA A 357 10.47 5.24 10.48
N VAL A 358 9.31 4.60 10.63
CA VAL A 358 9.07 3.27 10.04
C VAL A 358 9.10 3.32 8.52
N LYS A 359 8.56 4.38 7.91
CA LYS A 359 8.57 4.52 6.45
C LYS A 359 9.97 4.75 5.89
N ALA A 360 10.85 5.41 6.64
CA ALA A 360 12.26 5.56 6.28
C ALA A 360 13.02 4.22 6.35
N MET A 361 12.77 3.41 7.38
CA MET A 361 13.54 2.21 7.67
C MET A 361 13.02 0.95 6.95
N VAL A 362 11.71 0.67 7.05
CA VAL A 362 11.15 -0.65 6.68
C VAL A 362 11.35 -1.00 5.20
N PRO A 363 11.01 -0.14 4.22
CA PRO A 363 11.14 -0.52 2.82
C PRO A 363 12.58 -0.82 2.40
N GLU A 364 13.55 -0.05 2.92
CA GLU A 364 14.97 -0.26 2.65
C GLU A 364 15.44 -1.61 3.18
N LYS A 365 15.14 -1.92 4.45
CA LYS A 365 15.52 -3.18 5.08
C LYS A 365 14.87 -4.38 4.42
N VAL A 366 13.61 -4.27 4.01
CA VAL A 366 12.91 -5.33 3.29
C VAL A 366 13.56 -5.58 1.92
N CYS A 367 13.95 -4.55 1.18
CA CYS A 367 14.71 -4.71 -0.06
C CYS A 367 16.02 -5.46 0.19
N GLN A 368 16.78 -5.11 1.24
CA GLN A 368 18.03 -5.80 1.61
C GLN A 368 17.79 -7.28 1.94
N ILE A 369 16.70 -7.63 2.63
CA ILE A 369 16.35 -9.01 2.96
C ILE A 369 15.97 -9.80 1.70
N ILE A 370 15.19 -9.20 0.79
CA ILE A 370 14.81 -9.85 -0.48
C ILE A 370 16.04 -10.04 -1.36
N ASP A 371 16.94 -9.06 -1.46
CA ASP A 371 18.21 -9.19 -2.17
C ASP A 371 19.04 -10.35 -1.61
N ALA A 372 19.19 -10.44 -0.30
CA ALA A 372 19.89 -11.54 0.36
C ALA A 372 19.24 -12.90 0.03
N ALA A 373 17.92 -12.96 -0.05
CA ALA A 373 17.21 -14.17 -0.47
C ALA A 373 17.50 -14.53 -1.92
N ILE A 374 17.53 -13.55 -2.82
CA ILE A 374 17.94 -13.74 -4.22
C ILE A 374 19.37 -14.33 -4.28
N GLN A 375 20.32 -13.77 -3.53
CA GLN A 375 21.70 -14.24 -3.50
C GLN A 375 21.80 -15.70 -3.04
N ILE A 376 21.08 -16.13 -2.00
CA ILE A 376 21.04 -17.51 -1.52
C ILE A 376 20.44 -18.47 -2.57
N HIS A 377 19.51 -17.98 -3.40
CA HIS A 377 18.91 -18.78 -4.49
C HIS A 377 19.80 -18.86 -5.73
N GLY A 378 20.79 -17.97 -5.90
CA GLY A 378 21.62 -17.87 -7.09
C GLY A 378 20.78 -17.50 -8.32
N ALA A 379 21.07 -18.05 -9.49
CA ALA A 379 20.36 -17.75 -10.74
C ALA A 379 18.83 -17.96 -10.65
N THR A 380 18.37 -18.91 -9.84
CA THR A 380 16.92 -19.11 -9.63
C THR A 380 16.26 -17.94 -8.91
N GLY A 381 17.01 -17.19 -8.10
CA GLY A 381 16.49 -16.04 -7.36
C GLY A 381 16.07 -14.86 -8.24
N VAL A 382 16.69 -14.70 -9.40
CA VAL A 382 16.34 -13.64 -10.40
C VAL A 382 15.41 -14.16 -11.49
N SER A 383 15.00 -15.42 -11.44
CA SER A 383 14.17 -16.06 -12.44
C SER A 383 12.70 -16.15 -12.04
N GLN A 384 11.87 -16.54 -12.99
CA GLN A 384 10.44 -16.82 -12.78
C GLN A 384 10.15 -18.04 -11.91
N TRP A 385 11.16 -18.81 -11.52
CA TRP A 385 11.02 -20.03 -10.70
C TRP A 385 10.90 -19.74 -9.20
N THR A 386 11.11 -18.49 -8.82
CA THR A 386 10.87 -18.02 -7.45
C THR A 386 10.10 -16.70 -7.49
N PRO A 387 9.33 -16.34 -6.46
CA PRO A 387 8.65 -15.06 -6.41
C PRO A 387 9.60 -13.89 -6.10
N LEU A 388 10.88 -14.14 -5.79
CA LEU A 388 11.82 -13.18 -5.23
C LEU A 388 12.07 -11.99 -6.15
N ALA A 389 12.25 -12.20 -7.46
CA ALA A 389 12.45 -11.12 -8.42
C ALA A 389 11.24 -10.17 -8.44
N GLY A 390 10.02 -10.71 -8.56
CA GLY A 390 8.79 -9.91 -8.50
C GLY A 390 8.56 -9.25 -7.13
N MET A 391 8.93 -9.90 -6.03
CA MET A 391 8.92 -9.28 -4.70
C MET A 391 9.88 -8.09 -4.65
N TYR A 392 11.08 -8.24 -5.23
CA TYR A 392 12.08 -7.18 -5.27
C TYR A 392 11.61 -5.99 -6.12
N THR A 393 11.01 -6.22 -7.29
CA THR A 393 10.51 -5.12 -8.16
C THR A 393 9.39 -4.30 -7.52
N ARG A 394 8.52 -4.94 -6.72
CA ARG A 394 7.41 -4.26 -6.05
C ARG A 394 7.80 -3.45 -4.82
N GLN A 395 8.86 -3.81 -4.11
CA GLN A 395 9.28 -3.09 -2.89
C GLN A 395 9.85 -1.69 -3.16
N PRO A 396 10.72 -1.45 -4.17
CA PRO A 396 11.19 -0.12 -4.52
C PRO A 396 10.08 0.88 -4.89
N VAL A 397 8.97 0.43 -5.46
CA VAL A 397 7.80 1.31 -5.68
C VAL A 397 7.35 1.90 -4.35
N SER A 398 7.21 1.06 -3.32
CA SER A 398 6.86 1.50 -1.97
C SER A 398 7.96 2.34 -1.31
N TYR A 399 9.24 2.05 -1.61
CA TYR A 399 10.41 2.74 -1.09
C TYR A 399 10.59 4.12 -1.74
N THR A 400 10.60 4.19 -3.07
CA THR A 400 10.93 5.40 -3.84
C THR A 400 9.71 6.28 -4.05
N HIS A 401 8.58 5.69 -4.46
CA HIS A 401 7.39 6.42 -4.86
C HIS A 401 6.58 6.97 -3.69
N LEU A 402 6.51 6.23 -2.57
CA LEU A 402 5.79 6.64 -1.37
C LEU A 402 6.69 7.27 -0.29
N ARG A 403 8.01 7.35 -0.54
CA ARG A 403 8.97 8.02 0.31
C ARG A 403 9.31 9.39 -0.30
N ALA A 404 8.92 10.43 0.36
CA ALA A 404 9.53 11.73 0.16
C ALA A 404 10.93 11.68 0.79
N HIS A 405 11.98 11.41 0.00
CA HIS A 405 13.38 11.35 0.49
C HIS A 405 13.77 12.58 1.30
N GLU A 406 13.22 13.72 0.93
CA GLU A 406 13.48 15.01 1.58
C GLU A 406 12.59 15.22 2.81
N THR A 407 11.45 14.51 2.90
CA THR A 407 10.45 14.76 3.96
C THR A 407 10.62 13.82 5.16
N ASP A 408 10.92 12.54 4.95
CA ASP A 408 10.90 11.58 6.07
C ASP A 408 12.19 11.65 6.90
N SER A 409 13.36 11.67 6.28
CA SER A 409 14.63 11.86 6.99
C SER A 409 14.75 13.29 7.52
N TYR A 410 14.34 14.30 6.75
CA TYR A 410 14.33 15.69 7.16
C TYR A 410 13.32 15.96 8.27
N LEU A 411 12.11 15.38 8.22
CA LEU A 411 11.12 15.48 9.29
C LEU A 411 11.60 14.82 10.59
N VAL A 412 12.24 13.65 10.52
CA VAL A 412 12.83 13.00 11.69
C VAL A 412 13.98 13.85 12.23
N CYS A 413 14.92 14.29 11.40
CA CYS A 413 16.02 15.16 11.80
C CYS A 413 15.53 16.53 12.30
N ARG A 414 14.58 17.16 11.60
CA ARG A 414 14.04 18.46 11.96
C ARG A 414 13.28 18.43 13.28
N LEU A 415 12.44 17.41 13.48
CA LEU A 415 11.70 17.22 14.74
C LEU A 415 12.62 16.88 15.93
N LEU A 416 13.83 16.34 15.66
CA LEU A 416 14.86 16.09 16.67
C LEU A 416 15.74 17.33 16.94
N LEU A 417 15.91 18.24 15.95
CA LEU A 417 16.87 19.34 15.99
C LEU A 417 16.21 20.72 16.19
N GLU A 418 14.90 20.89 15.86
CA GLU A 418 14.22 22.18 15.95
C GLU A 418 13.41 22.33 17.26
N LYS A 419 14.04 22.04 18.40
CA LYS A 419 13.53 22.49 19.70
C LYS A 419 14.58 23.21 20.52
#